data_c356b2ed27fd83eb6d72bc2cf56770b5
#
_entry.id   c356b2ed27fd83eb6d72bc2cf56770b5
#
_cell.length_a   1.000
_cell.length_b   1.000
_cell.length_c   1.000
_cell.angle_alpha   90.00
_cell.angle_beta   90.00
_cell.angle_gamma   90.00
#
_symmetry.space_group_name_H-M   'P 1'
#
loop_
_entity.id
_entity.type
_entity.pdbx_description
1 polymer ?
#
loop_
_entity_poly.entity_id
_entity_poly.type
_entity_poly.pdbx_seq_one_letter_code
_entity_poly.pdbx_strand_id
1 'polypeptide(L)'
;VTTPPPYAGLDARLAAEFPLLGLGRGVHRNTRGQPLSFASMPYLVELWRDFPNLEGADAVKAVQTGWSELMVAFTQERSGWAARSVTYVLPKGRGRDDFVKTRVDPLHRIVPEYRVLLGGEIAEGSTEAEGSSNIRVKHFGKGSQRYLGAGVSDEFVEFSTDVLIVDEYDECVNAGGEKNLALAENRLRASPHPQMFRLGNPTRPGWGISKLYDEGDGRRWFWRCSCCGHRQVLAWDVHIVERTDTGGWIARDAERSDDPSRGDVRPVCVSCRRPFDRLAKGAAWVAARPDAGRRSYTMSRLDVLSQSLRALIVEWNKKQGSVEGVIQFRRGVLGEAVDAEGFSVSGTMLSRCAVGPANDAVGGEGYGSRTVVAGVDVGKVLNVFVDVIEKLPGGKVTRRAALVAAVGSFDAAWDILERYRVQVAVFDAGPERTKCQEIRDKARNF
;
A
#
# COMPACT_ATOMS: atom_id res chain seq x y z
N VAL A 1 10.70 44.02 -13.82
CA VAL A 1 10.52 44.31 -12.36
C VAL A 1 9.77 43.11 -11.82
N THR A 2 10.48 42.12 -11.32
CA THR A 2 9.88 40.97 -10.63
C THR A 2 9.38 41.47 -9.28
N THR A 3 8.07 41.44 -9.10
CA THR A 3 7.45 41.70 -7.79
C THR A 3 8.06 40.73 -6.79
N PRO A 4 8.63 41.17 -5.67
CA PRO A 4 9.14 40.26 -4.66
C PRO A 4 8.00 39.36 -4.19
N PRO A 5 8.27 38.07 -3.89
CA PRO A 5 7.22 37.18 -3.42
C PRO A 5 6.56 37.77 -2.16
N PRO A 6 5.25 37.58 -1.94
CA PRO A 6 4.46 38.28 -0.92
C PRO A 6 4.95 38.07 0.53
N TYR A 7 5.92 37.19 0.72
CA TYR A 7 6.51 36.88 2.02
C TYR A 7 8.04 37.16 2.10
N ALA A 8 8.58 37.98 1.17
CA ALA A 8 9.98 38.41 1.24
C ALA A 8 10.18 39.18 2.54
N GLY A 9 11.01 38.63 3.43
CA GLY A 9 11.28 39.21 4.76
C GLY A 9 10.62 38.47 5.93
N LEU A 10 9.81 37.42 5.70
CA LEU A 10 9.36 36.57 6.80
C LEU A 10 10.52 35.77 7.37
N ASP A 11 10.66 35.82 8.71
CA ASP A 11 11.65 35.03 9.44
C ASP A 11 11.52 33.53 9.02
N ALA A 12 12.66 32.91 8.74
CA ALA A 12 12.75 31.48 8.41
C ALA A 12 12.07 30.61 9.49
N ARG A 13 12.06 31.07 10.73
CA ARG A 13 11.39 30.41 11.86
C ARG A 13 9.88 30.40 11.72
N LEU A 14 9.27 31.52 11.29
CA LEU A 14 7.82 31.56 11.01
C LEU A 14 7.44 30.67 9.81
N ALA A 15 8.30 30.61 8.80
CA ALA A 15 8.07 29.72 7.66
C ALA A 15 8.14 28.23 8.05
N ALA A 16 8.97 27.88 9.02
CA ALA A 16 9.08 26.52 9.55
C ALA A 16 7.89 26.13 10.44
N GLU A 17 7.34 27.08 11.20
CA GLU A 17 6.14 26.87 12.02
C GLU A 17 4.86 26.87 11.18
N PHE A 18 4.88 27.53 10.03
CA PHE A 18 3.73 27.62 9.10
C PHE A 18 4.10 27.16 7.70
N PRO A 19 4.20 25.84 7.44
CA PRO A 19 4.66 25.29 6.16
C PRO A 19 3.85 25.73 4.92
N LEU A 20 2.59 26.12 5.09
CA LEU A 20 1.78 26.70 4.01
C LEU A 20 2.41 27.97 3.43
N LEU A 21 3.21 28.71 4.23
CA LEU A 21 3.96 29.86 3.74
C LEU A 21 5.06 29.44 2.75
N GLY A 22 5.71 28.29 2.97
CA GLY A 22 6.67 27.72 2.03
C GLY A 22 6.02 27.35 0.70
N LEU A 23 4.81 26.76 0.72
CA LEU A 23 4.02 26.52 -0.49
C LEU A 23 3.62 27.83 -1.19
N GLY A 24 3.17 28.82 -0.43
CA GLY A 24 2.80 30.14 -0.97
C GLY A 24 3.96 30.87 -1.63
N ARG A 25 5.20 30.59 -1.22
CA ARG A 25 6.42 31.10 -1.86
C ARG A 25 6.76 30.37 -3.16
N GLY A 26 6.12 29.24 -3.46
CA GLY A 26 6.48 28.39 -4.59
C GLY A 26 7.87 27.74 -4.47
N VAL A 27 8.39 27.61 -3.25
CA VAL A 27 9.70 27.01 -2.97
C VAL A 27 9.65 25.51 -3.23
N HIS A 28 8.63 24.82 -2.68
CA HIS A 28 8.51 23.38 -2.85
C HIS A 28 8.07 23.03 -4.26
N ARG A 29 8.78 22.08 -4.86
CA ARG A 29 8.51 21.58 -6.22
C ARG A 29 8.35 20.08 -6.21
N ASN A 30 7.64 19.57 -7.18
CA ASN A 30 7.63 18.14 -7.46
C ASN A 30 8.90 17.73 -8.24
N THR A 31 9.11 16.44 -8.43
CA THR A 31 10.28 15.89 -9.14
C THR A 31 10.40 16.33 -10.60
N ARG A 32 9.36 16.95 -11.17
CA ARG A 32 9.34 17.53 -12.53
C ARG A 32 9.67 19.04 -12.53
N GLY A 33 10.02 19.60 -11.37
CA GLY A 33 10.32 21.01 -11.25
C GLY A 33 9.12 21.96 -11.21
N GLN A 34 7.89 21.40 -11.23
CA GLN A 34 6.66 22.20 -11.14
C GLN A 34 6.40 22.56 -9.67
N PRO A 35 5.80 23.72 -9.37
CA PRO A 35 5.39 24.05 -8.01
C PRO A 35 4.53 22.93 -7.40
N LEU A 36 4.81 22.57 -6.15
CA LEU A 36 4.00 21.60 -5.42
C LEU A 36 2.60 22.17 -5.25
N SER A 37 1.60 21.41 -5.65
CA SER A 37 0.20 21.82 -5.59
C SER A 37 -0.66 20.70 -5.02
N PHE A 38 -1.53 21.06 -4.10
CA PHE A 38 -2.54 20.15 -3.54
C PHE A 38 -3.92 20.31 -4.18
N ALA A 39 -4.02 21.01 -5.32
CA ALA A 39 -5.30 21.24 -6.00
C ALA A 39 -6.04 19.94 -6.37
N SER A 40 -5.31 18.92 -6.77
CA SER A 40 -5.87 17.59 -7.06
C SER A 40 -5.99 16.68 -5.82
N MET A 41 -5.42 17.09 -4.69
CA MET A 41 -5.34 16.31 -3.45
C MET A 41 -5.64 17.22 -2.25
N PRO A 42 -6.87 17.78 -2.14
CA PRO A 42 -7.21 18.82 -1.16
C PRO A 42 -7.07 18.33 0.30
N TYR A 43 -7.16 17.04 0.51
CA TYR A 43 -6.95 16.40 1.82
C TYR A 43 -5.52 16.58 2.37
N LEU A 44 -4.53 16.85 1.52
CA LEU A 44 -3.15 17.08 1.95
C LEU A 44 -2.94 18.48 2.56
N VAL A 45 -3.81 19.44 2.27
CA VAL A 45 -3.68 20.82 2.77
C VAL A 45 -3.75 20.86 4.29
N GLU A 46 -4.72 20.17 4.88
CA GLU A 46 -4.88 20.09 6.34
C GLU A 46 -3.68 19.38 6.99
N LEU A 47 -3.19 18.31 6.37
CA LEU A 47 -2.03 17.57 6.86
C LEU A 47 -0.76 18.43 6.84
N TRP A 48 -0.53 19.15 5.74
CA TRP A 48 0.60 20.06 5.62
C TRP A 48 0.58 21.15 6.69
N ARG A 49 -0.59 21.67 7.01
CA ARG A 49 -0.79 22.67 8.06
C ARG A 49 -0.52 22.12 9.47
N ASP A 50 -1.04 20.89 9.72
CA ASP A 50 -1.10 20.36 11.09
C ASP A 50 0.17 19.59 11.50
N PHE A 51 0.84 18.91 10.57
CA PHE A 51 1.99 18.04 10.84
C PHE A 51 3.13 18.68 11.63
N PRO A 52 3.49 19.97 11.43
CA PRO A 52 4.50 20.61 12.24
C PRO A 52 4.25 20.60 13.74
N ASN A 53 2.98 20.56 14.13
CA ASN A 53 2.52 20.68 15.52
C ASN A 53 2.07 19.34 16.12
N LEU A 54 2.19 18.23 15.39
CA LEU A 54 1.84 16.91 15.87
C LEU A 54 3.07 16.16 16.36
N GLU A 55 2.92 15.34 17.38
CA GLU A 55 3.92 14.34 17.78
C GLU A 55 4.08 13.24 16.73
N GLY A 56 3.15 13.17 15.77
CA GLY A 56 3.17 12.29 14.64
C GLY A 56 1.80 11.83 14.17
N ALA A 57 1.82 10.98 13.16
CA ALA A 57 0.60 10.41 12.59
C ALA A 57 0.87 9.07 11.88
N ASP A 58 -0.19 8.27 11.78
CA ASP A 58 -0.19 7.01 11.04
C ASP A 58 -1.13 7.11 9.83
N ALA A 59 -0.70 6.66 8.66
CA ALA A 59 -1.50 6.79 7.46
C ALA A 59 -1.56 5.49 6.64
N VAL A 60 -2.75 4.94 6.56
CA VAL A 60 -3.10 3.96 5.53
C VAL A 60 -3.31 4.71 4.22
N LYS A 61 -2.48 4.46 3.25
CA LYS A 61 -2.52 5.16 1.96
C LYS A 61 -2.71 4.18 0.79
N ALA A 62 -3.61 4.49 -0.12
CA ALA A 62 -3.58 3.91 -1.46
C ALA A 62 -2.36 4.44 -2.23
N VAL A 63 -2.00 3.78 -3.32
CA VAL A 63 -0.89 4.24 -4.17
C VAL A 63 -1.27 5.54 -4.90
N GLN A 64 -0.29 6.39 -5.21
CA GLN A 64 -0.49 7.64 -5.97
C GLN A 64 -1.44 8.66 -5.30
N THR A 65 -1.49 8.69 -3.99
CA THR A 65 -2.29 9.65 -3.21
C THR A 65 -1.49 10.84 -2.69
N GLY A 66 -0.25 11.03 -3.15
CA GLY A 66 0.58 12.21 -2.84
C GLY A 66 1.28 12.19 -1.49
N TRP A 67 1.07 11.19 -0.64
CA TRP A 67 1.65 11.14 0.70
C TRP A 67 3.18 11.13 0.72
N SER A 68 3.82 10.31 -0.11
CA SER A 68 5.30 10.31 -0.16
C SER A 68 5.86 11.64 -0.65
N GLU A 69 5.19 12.33 -1.58
CA GLU A 69 5.54 13.67 -2.03
C GLU A 69 5.41 14.70 -0.90
N LEU A 70 4.31 14.64 -0.14
CA LEU A 70 4.09 15.44 1.07
C LEU A 70 5.24 15.23 2.05
N MET A 71 5.63 13.98 2.33
CA MET A 71 6.66 13.67 3.31
C MET A 71 8.05 14.06 2.83
N VAL A 72 8.33 14.02 1.52
CA VAL A 72 9.57 14.57 0.95
C VAL A 72 9.62 16.07 1.18
N ALA A 73 8.56 16.83 0.86
CA ALA A 73 8.50 18.26 1.10
C ALA A 73 8.61 18.59 2.59
N PHE A 74 7.94 17.82 3.45
CA PHE A 74 8.02 17.95 4.90
C PHE A 74 9.44 17.71 5.43
N THR A 75 10.16 16.72 4.88
CA THR A 75 11.57 16.48 5.19
C THR A 75 12.44 17.71 4.88
N GLN A 76 12.24 18.33 3.71
CA GLN A 76 12.97 19.55 3.34
C GLN A 76 12.66 20.70 4.32
N GLU A 77 11.38 20.86 4.66
CA GLU A 77 10.91 21.89 5.58
C GLU A 77 11.53 21.73 6.98
N ARG A 78 11.44 20.53 7.54
CA ARG A 78 11.93 20.25 8.90
C ARG A 78 13.46 20.35 9.01
N SER A 79 14.20 19.84 8.03
CA SER A 79 15.67 19.90 8.07
C SER A 79 16.20 21.27 7.70
N GLY A 80 15.69 21.87 6.62
CA GLY A 80 16.24 23.12 6.07
C GLY A 80 15.92 24.36 6.90
N TRP A 81 14.68 24.52 7.31
CA TRP A 81 14.24 25.74 7.99
C TRP A 81 13.98 25.56 9.48
N ALA A 82 13.48 24.40 9.91
CA ALA A 82 13.27 24.12 11.33
C ALA A 82 14.53 23.60 12.04
N ALA A 83 15.64 23.39 11.32
CA ALA A 83 16.91 22.90 11.85
C ALA A 83 16.80 21.54 12.57
N ARG A 84 15.95 20.63 12.07
CA ARG A 84 15.73 19.32 12.66
C ARG A 84 16.56 18.23 11.97
N SER A 85 16.94 17.22 12.73
CA SER A 85 17.46 15.97 12.19
C SER A 85 16.27 15.09 11.75
N VAL A 86 16.14 14.82 10.46
CA VAL A 86 15.06 13.99 9.89
C VAL A 86 15.63 12.66 9.45
N THR A 87 15.04 11.57 9.92
CA THR A 87 15.35 10.21 9.45
C THR A 87 14.18 9.67 8.64
N TYR A 88 14.44 9.32 7.39
CA TYR A 88 13.47 8.74 6.46
C TYR A 88 13.82 7.27 6.23
N VAL A 89 12.92 6.37 6.59
CA VAL A 89 13.12 4.92 6.49
C VAL A 89 12.29 4.34 5.36
N LEU A 90 12.93 3.51 4.53
CA LEU A 90 12.35 2.78 3.40
C LEU A 90 12.60 1.28 3.59
N PRO A 91 11.89 0.37 2.90
CA PRO A 91 11.98 -1.06 3.18
C PRO A 91 13.38 -1.65 3.01
N LYS A 92 14.07 -1.33 1.91
CA LYS A 92 15.36 -1.92 1.51
C LYS A 92 16.38 -0.87 1.14
N GLY A 93 17.67 -1.15 1.37
CA GLY A 93 18.77 -0.24 1.05
C GLY A 93 18.80 0.19 -0.42
N ARG A 94 18.60 -0.74 -1.36
CA ARG A 94 18.53 -0.39 -2.80
C ARG A 94 17.34 0.53 -3.11
N GLY A 95 16.16 0.23 -2.56
CA GLY A 95 14.97 1.07 -2.74
C GLY A 95 15.15 2.47 -2.16
N ARG A 96 15.87 2.59 -1.03
CA ARG A 96 16.29 3.87 -0.46
C ARG A 96 17.19 4.65 -1.42
N ASP A 97 18.21 4.01 -1.99
CA ASP A 97 19.14 4.66 -2.92
C ASP A 97 18.42 5.16 -4.18
N ASP A 98 17.53 4.34 -4.72
CA ASP A 98 16.69 4.72 -5.87
C ASP A 98 15.73 5.89 -5.50
N PHE A 99 15.16 5.86 -4.31
CA PHE A 99 14.28 6.94 -3.83
C PHE A 99 15.06 8.27 -3.71
N VAL A 100 16.23 8.25 -3.11
CA VAL A 100 17.06 9.46 -2.96
C VAL A 100 17.45 10.00 -4.33
N LYS A 101 17.97 9.15 -5.22
CA LYS A 101 18.40 9.55 -6.58
C LYS A 101 17.28 10.07 -7.47
N THR A 102 16.07 9.55 -7.30
CA THR A 102 14.94 9.90 -8.19
C THR A 102 13.99 10.95 -7.61
N ARG A 103 13.92 11.11 -6.28
CA ARG A 103 12.97 12.02 -5.64
C ARG A 103 13.63 13.15 -4.85
N VAL A 104 14.77 12.92 -4.23
CA VAL A 104 15.42 13.92 -3.35
C VAL A 104 16.48 14.71 -4.10
N ASP A 105 17.45 14.03 -4.70
CA ASP A 105 18.56 14.69 -5.40
C ASP A 105 18.12 15.59 -6.57
N PRO A 106 17.08 15.24 -7.37
CA PRO A 106 16.57 16.15 -8.38
C PRO A 106 16.04 17.44 -7.79
N LEU A 107 15.30 17.39 -6.65
CA LEU A 107 14.78 18.57 -5.99
C LEU A 107 15.92 19.46 -5.49
N HIS A 108 16.95 18.87 -4.90
CA HIS A 108 18.13 19.60 -4.43
C HIS A 108 18.86 20.33 -5.56
N ARG A 109 18.82 19.79 -6.78
CA ARG A 109 19.42 20.42 -7.97
C ARG A 109 18.57 21.52 -8.60
N ILE A 110 17.24 21.32 -8.65
CA ILE A 110 16.36 22.24 -9.39
C ILE A 110 15.83 23.39 -8.53
N VAL A 111 15.77 23.24 -7.20
CA VAL A 111 15.26 24.29 -6.28
C VAL A 111 16.42 25.15 -5.80
N PRO A 112 16.48 26.45 -6.16
CA PRO A 112 17.58 27.32 -5.78
C PRO A 112 17.80 27.40 -4.27
N GLU A 113 16.70 27.53 -3.51
CA GLU A 113 16.74 27.60 -2.06
C GLU A 113 17.33 26.33 -1.43
N TYR A 114 17.07 25.16 -2.01
CA TYR A 114 17.63 23.90 -1.52
C TYR A 114 19.13 23.79 -1.79
N ARG A 115 19.60 24.33 -2.91
CA ARG A 115 21.05 24.41 -3.19
C ARG A 115 21.78 25.24 -2.15
N VAL A 116 21.23 26.40 -1.79
CA VAL A 116 21.79 27.25 -0.73
C VAL A 116 21.84 26.48 0.59
N LEU A 117 20.78 25.76 0.96
CA LEU A 117 20.72 24.96 2.18
C LEU A 117 21.72 23.78 2.19
N LEU A 118 22.16 23.30 1.05
CA LEU A 118 23.21 22.27 0.93
C LEU A 118 24.63 22.84 1.11
N GLY A 119 24.79 24.13 1.33
CA GLY A 119 26.08 24.78 1.52
C GLY A 119 26.78 25.19 0.22
N GLY A 120 26.05 25.18 -0.90
CA GLY A 120 26.56 25.62 -2.19
C GLY A 120 26.49 27.13 -2.34
N GLU A 121 27.62 27.85 -2.27
CA GLU A 121 27.75 29.10 -3.03
C GLU A 121 27.62 28.70 -4.54
N ILE A 122 26.69 29.35 -5.22
CA ILE A 122 26.44 29.12 -6.64
C ILE A 122 27.62 29.71 -7.41
N ALA A 123 28.65 28.90 -7.67
CA ALA A 123 29.56 29.19 -8.76
C ALA A 123 28.77 28.96 -10.06
N GLU A 124 28.51 30.01 -10.83
CA GLU A 124 27.92 29.92 -12.15
C GLU A 124 28.73 28.92 -12.99
N GLY A 125 28.13 27.78 -13.31
CA GLY A 125 28.73 26.74 -14.17
C GLY A 125 29.12 25.44 -13.48
N SER A 126 29.05 25.26 -12.15
CA SER A 126 29.32 23.98 -11.51
C SER A 126 28.06 23.10 -11.46
N THR A 127 28.16 21.89 -12.01
CA THR A 127 27.10 20.85 -11.99
C THR A 127 27.12 20.03 -10.70
N GLU A 128 28.08 20.24 -9.82
CA GLU A 128 28.23 19.51 -8.55
C GLU A 128 28.28 20.48 -7.37
N ALA A 129 27.34 20.35 -6.45
CA ALA A 129 27.43 20.98 -5.14
C ALA A 129 28.52 20.22 -4.35
N GLU A 130 29.63 20.89 -4.07
CA GLU A 130 30.76 20.38 -3.26
C GLU A 130 30.43 20.31 -1.75
N GLY A 131 29.22 20.01 -1.38
CA GLY A 131 28.89 19.64 0.00
C GLY A 131 28.79 18.12 0.09
N SER A 132 29.41 17.48 1.08
CA SER A 132 29.46 16.01 1.25
C SER A 132 28.06 15.38 1.22
N SER A 133 27.52 15.21 0.02
CA SER A 133 26.22 14.62 -0.27
C SER A 133 26.38 13.11 -0.39
N ASN A 134 26.50 12.45 0.75
CA ASN A 134 26.32 11.01 0.82
C ASN A 134 24.83 10.67 0.56
N ILE A 135 24.53 9.59 -0.15
CA ILE A 135 23.16 9.09 -0.37
C ILE A 135 22.43 8.91 0.98
N ARG A 136 23.15 8.50 2.02
CA ARG A 136 22.57 8.18 3.33
C ARG A 136 22.36 9.40 4.23
N VAL A 137 23.25 10.37 4.18
CA VAL A 137 23.23 11.55 5.07
C VAL A 137 23.49 12.80 4.26
N LYS A 138 22.62 13.78 4.43
CA LYS A 138 22.75 15.10 3.84
C LYS A 138 22.65 16.14 4.94
N HIS A 139 23.62 17.01 5.03
CA HIS A 139 23.50 18.23 5.82
C HIS A 139 22.66 19.23 5.01
N PHE A 140 21.61 19.77 5.62
CA PHE A 140 20.65 20.62 4.93
C PHE A 140 20.25 21.79 5.83
N GLY A 141 20.76 22.95 5.53
CA GLY A 141 20.69 24.10 6.41
C GLY A 141 21.40 23.83 7.75
N LYS A 142 20.73 24.08 8.85
CA LYS A 142 21.22 23.74 10.20
C LYS A 142 20.77 22.37 10.68
N GLY A 143 19.99 21.66 9.89
CA GLY A 143 19.53 20.30 10.19
C GLY A 143 20.24 19.24 9.35
N SER A 144 19.68 18.05 9.36
CA SER A 144 20.20 16.93 8.57
C SER A 144 19.05 16.03 8.05
N GLN A 145 19.32 15.36 6.95
CA GLN A 145 18.45 14.34 6.39
C GLN A 145 19.21 13.03 6.36
N ARG A 146 18.62 11.99 6.91
CA ARG A 146 19.18 10.63 6.89
C ARG A 146 18.19 9.70 6.22
N TYR A 147 18.67 8.87 5.30
CA TYR A 147 17.86 7.91 4.56
C TYR A 147 18.38 6.50 4.88
N LEU A 148 17.49 5.64 5.43
CA LEU A 148 17.84 4.29 5.90
C LEU A 148 16.99 3.23 5.21
N GLY A 149 17.56 2.01 5.10
CA GLY A 149 16.83 0.81 4.68
C GLY A 149 16.45 -0.01 5.90
N ALA A 150 15.16 -0.26 6.15
CA ALA A 150 14.66 -0.96 7.33
C ALA A 150 15.32 -2.35 7.51
N GLY A 151 15.61 -3.06 6.42
CA GLY A 151 16.28 -4.37 6.44
C GLY A 151 17.81 -4.32 6.65
N VAL A 152 18.43 -3.14 6.90
CA VAL A 152 19.88 -2.97 7.00
C VAL A 152 20.25 -2.54 8.41
N SER A 153 20.58 -3.51 9.27
CA SER A 153 20.76 -3.28 10.72
C SER A 153 21.88 -2.30 11.07
N ASP A 154 23.00 -2.32 10.34
CA ASP A 154 24.15 -1.48 10.61
C ASP A 154 23.87 0.03 10.40
N GLU A 155 22.79 0.36 9.71
CA GLU A 155 22.39 1.75 9.48
C GLU A 155 21.67 2.39 10.68
N PHE A 156 21.23 1.57 11.65
CA PHE A 156 20.44 2.01 12.81
C PHE A 156 21.27 2.22 14.07
N VAL A 157 22.59 2.17 13.94
CA VAL A 157 23.55 2.39 15.03
C VAL A 157 24.02 3.85 15.00
N GLU A 158 24.13 4.48 16.18
CA GLU A 158 24.81 5.79 16.38
C GLU A 158 24.25 6.99 15.60
N PHE A 159 22.96 7.27 15.73
CA PHE A 159 22.40 8.54 15.26
C PHE A 159 21.35 9.11 16.22
N SER A 160 21.09 10.40 16.14
CA SER A 160 19.97 11.08 16.76
C SER A 160 18.98 11.53 15.69
N THR A 161 17.71 11.63 16.03
CA THR A 161 16.68 12.14 15.12
C THR A 161 15.60 12.88 15.87
N ASP A 162 15.12 13.98 15.29
CA ASP A 162 13.98 14.75 15.80
C ASP A 162 12.68 14.32 15.12
N VAL A 163 12.78 13.91 13.85
CA VAL A 163 11.66 13.47 13.04
C VAL A 163 11.98 12.13 12.43
N LEU A 164 11.15 11.14 12.70
CA LEU A 164 11.23 9.81 12.11
C LEU A 164 10.05 9.61 11.14
N ILE A 165 10.35 9.35 9.87
CA ILE A 165 9.38 9.04 8.83
C ILE A 165 9.63 7.61 8.37
N VAL A 166 8.62 6.75 8.44
CA VAL A 166 8.67 5.38 7.93
C VAL A 166 7.68 5.27 6.78
N ASP A 167 8.19 5.19 5.56
CA ASP A 167 7.37 5.03 4.36
C ASP A 167 7.32 3.56 3.94
N GLU A 168 6.17 3.11 3.45
CA GLU A 168 5.87 1.70 3.17
C GLU A 168 6.07 0.81 4.41
N TYR A 169 5.42 1.20 5.52
CA TYR A 169 5.60 0.60 6.85
C TYR A 169 5.48 -0.92 6.85
N ASP A 170 4.45 -1.47 6.22
CA ASP A 170 4.23 -2.92 6.16
C ASP A 170 5.39 -3.63 5.44
N GLU A 171 5.91 -3.02 4.37
CA GLU A 171 7.07 -3.56 3.65
C GLU A 171 8.36 -3.39 4.45
N CYS A 172 8.48 -2.36 5.29
CA CYS A 172 9.61 -2.23 6.22
C CYS A 172 9.62 -3.37 7.24
N VAL A 173 8.47 -3.74 7.79
CA VAL A 173 8.33 -4.87 8.71
C VAL A 173 8.61 -6.20 7.99
N ASN A 174 8.04 -6.41 6.81
CA ASN A 174 8.25 -7.60 5.99
C ASN A 174 9.73 -7.80 5.58
N ALA A 175 10.48 -6.71 5.44
CA ALA A 175 11.93 -6.76 5.17
C ALA A 175 12.77 -7.18 6.40
N GLY A 176 12.14 -7.56 7.51
CA GLY A 176 12.81 -7.88 8.78
C GLY A 176 13.23 -6.65 9.58
N GLY A 177 12.68 -5.49 9.26
CA GLY A 177 13.06 -4.20 9.84
C GLY A 177 12.46 -3.90 11.22
N GLU A 178 11.66 -4.78 11.82
CA GLU A 178 10.96 -4.52 13.08
C GLU A 178 11.89 -4.07 14.22
N LYS A 179 13.01 -4.78 14.42
CA LYS A 179 14.02 -4.40 15.41
C LYS A 179 14.66 -3.03 15.11
N ASN A 180 14.93 -2.78 13.84
CA ASN A 180 15.57 -1.55 13.38
C ASN A 180 14.64 -0.34 13.55
N LEU A 181 13.35 -0.52 13.29
CA LEU A 181 12.32 0.51 13.55
C LEU A 181 12.22 0.81 15.04
N ALA A 182 12.23 -0.21 15.92
CA ALA A 182 12.24 -0.02 17.37
C ALA A 182 13.51 0.73 17.85
N LEU A 183 14.67 0.46 17.25
CA LEU A 183 15.91 1.21 17.52
C LEU A 183 15.75 2.68 17.09
N ALA A 184 15.19 2.95 15.92
CA ALA A 184 14.95 4.30 15.44
C ALA A 184 13.98 5.09 16.36
N GLU A 185 12.91 4.43 16.84
CA GLU A 185 12.01 5.02 17.85
C GLU A 185 12.74 5.38 19.16
N ASN A 186 13.64 4.53 19.63
CA ASN A 186 14.46 4.84 20.82
C ASN A 186 15.37 6.05 20.59
N ARG A 187 15.89 6.25 19.36
CA ARG A 187 16.69 7.44 19.01
C ARG A 187 15.84 8.72 19.02
N LEU A 188 14.58 8.63 18.68
CA LEU A 188 13.64 9.74 18.70
C LEU A 188 13.34 10.22 20.13
N ARG A 189 13.32 9.32 21.13
CA ARG A 189 13.00 9.65 22.53
C ARG A 189 13.95 10.67 23.16
N ALA A 190 15.18 10.76 22.69
CA ALA A 190 16.16 11.74 23.18
C ALA A 190 15.98 13.14 22.60
N SER A 191 15.10 13.31 21.62
CA SER A 191 14.84 14.61 21.00
C SER A 191 13.98 15.49 21.89
N PRO A 192 14.25 16.80 21.96
CA PRO A 192 13.34 17.77 22.57
C PRO A 192 12.08 18.03 21.73
N HIS A 193 12.03 17.54 20.50
CA HIS A 193 10.93 17.73 19.55
C HIS A 193 10.60 16.44 18.78
N PRO A 194 10.25 15.37 19.48
CA PRO A 194 10.06 14.07 18.84
C PRO A 194 8.81 14.07 17.94
N GLN A 195 8.99 13.69 16.67
CA GLN A 195 7.88 13.50 15.74
C GLN A 195 8.03 12.18 15.00
N MET A 196 6.96 11.37 14.92
CA MET A 196 6.97 10.09 14.24
C MET A 196 5.81 9.94 13.26
N PHE A 197 6.11 9.76 11.99
CA PHE A 197 5.14 9.54 10.92
C PHE A 197 5.35 8.16 10.29
N ARG A 198 4.29 7.34 10.26
CA ARG A 198 4.31 6.02 9.63
C ARG A 198 3.24 5.98 8.55
N LEU A 199 3.62 5.58 7.36
CA LEU A 199 2.72 5.50 6.21
C LEU A 199 2.96 4.21 5.45
N GLY A 200 1.90 3.64 4.90
CA GLY A 200 2.03 2.44 4.10
C GLY A 200 0.75 2.07 3.36
N ASN A 201 0.93 1.27 2.34
CA ASN A 201 -0.16 0.54 1.72
C ASN A 201 -0.50 -0.66 2.63
N PRO A 202 -1.77 -0.85 3.02
CA PRO A 202 -2.12 -1.87 4.00
C PRO A 202 -2.05 -3.28 3.39
N THR A 203 -1.54 -4.25 4.14
CA THR A 203 -1.48 -5.64 3.69
C THR A 203 -2.59 -6.49 4.28
N ARG A 204 -2.71 -6.53 5.61
CA ARG A 204 -3.69 -7.36 6.33
C ARG A 204 -4.47 -6.55 7.36
N PRO A 205 -5.76 -6.84 7.58
CA PRO A 205 -6.53 -6.23 8.66
C PRO A 205 -5.89 -6.51 10.03
N GLY A 206 -5.86 -5.52 10.90
CA GLY A 206 -5.33 -5.65 12.27
C GLY A 206 -3.83 -5.90 12.36
N TRP A 207 -3.07 -5.65 11.28
CA TRP A 207 -1.62 -5.80 11.25
C TRP A 207 -0.95 -4.61 10.56
N GLY A 208 0.31 -4.35 10.92
CA GLY A 208 1.10 -3.30 10.30
C GLY A 208 0.43 -1.93 10.42
N ILE A 209 0.39 -1.19 9.31
CA ILE A 209 -0.19 0.15 9.28
C ILE A 209 -1.71 0.14 9.51
N SER A 210 -2.41 -0.94 9.15
CA SER A 210 -3.85 -1.09 9.43
C SER A 210 -4.13 -1.13 10.93
N LYS A 211 -3.34 -1.89 11.71
CA LYS A 211 -3.42 -1.92 13.18
C LYS A 211 -3.17 -0.54 13.78
N LEU A 212 -2.12 0.14 13.33
CA LEU A 212 -1.78 1.49 13.81
C LEU A 212 -2.89 2.51 13.53
N TYR A 213 -3.55 2.40 12.38
CA TYR A 213 -4.72 3.21 12.05
C TYR A 213 -5.88 2.95 13.02
N ASP A 214 -6.14 1.68 13.35
CA ASP A 214 -7.23 1.30 14.24
C ASP A 214 -6.97 1.72 15.70
N GLU A 215 -5.71 1.83 16.13
CA GLU A 215 -5.30 2.33 17.44
C GLU A 215 -5.38 3.88 17.56
N GLY A 216 -5.36 4.59 16.44
CA GLY A 216 -5.42 6.05 16.39
C GLY A 216 -6.86 6.60 16.32
N ASP A 217 -6.98 7.89 16.01
CA ASP A 217 -8.28 8.60 15.96
C ASP A 217 -9.14 8.27 14.73
N GLY A 218 -8.63 7.51 13.78
CA GLY A 218 -9.38 6.91 12.69
C GLY A 218 -9.99 7.92 11.72
N ARG A 219 -9.22 8.93 11.29
CA ARG A 219 -9.72 9.96 10.38
C ARG A 219 -9.97 9.41 8.99
N ARG A 220 -11.12 9.86 8.44
CA ARG A 220 -11.52 9.62 7.07
C ARG A 220 -11.83 10.94 6.38
N TRP A 221 -11.61 10.99 5.06
CA TRP A 221 -11.95 12.16 4.26
C TRP A 221 -13.42 12.12 3.86
N PHE A 222 -14.19 13.12 4.32
CA PHE A 222 -15.62 13.24 4.01
C PHE A 222 -15.82 14.24 2.89
N TRP A 223 -16.52 13.81 1.87
CA TRP A 223 -17.02 14.66 0.80
C TRP A 223 -18.41 15.18 1.13
N ARG A 224 -18.69 16.41 0.71
CA ARG A 224 -20.02 16.99 0.83
C ARG A 224 -20.73 16.90 -0.49
N CYS A 225 -21.93 16.31 -0.55
CA CYS A 225 -22.77 16.29 -1.73
C CYS A 225 -23.17 17.70 -2.12
N SER A 226 -22.92 18.09 -3.38
CA SER A 226 -23.29 19.41 -3.91
C SER A 226 -24.81 19.61 -4.04
N CYS A 227 -25.59 18.51 -4.10
CA CYS A 227 -27.04 18.56 -4.26
C CYS A 227 -27.79 18.70 -2.93
N CYS A 228 -27.46 17.88 -1.92
CA CYS A 228 -28.21 17.83 -0.65
C CYS A 228 -27.38 18.18 0.59
N GLY A 229 -26.08 18.42 0.45
CA GLY A 229 -25.20 18.75 1.56
C GLY A 229 -24.77 17.57 2.43
N HIS A 230 -25.26 16.34 2.16
CA HIS A 230 -24.91 15.15 2.92
C HIS A 230 -23.39 14.90 2.88
N ARG A 231 -22.81 14.58 4.05
CA ARG A 231 -21.37 14.24 4.17
C ARG A 231 -21.19 12.74 4.15
N GLN A 232 -20.24 12.27 3.33
CA GLN A 232 -20.02 10.85 3.12
C GLN A 232 -18.55 10.56 2.74
N VAL A 233 -18.04 9.41 3.15
CA VAL A 233 -16.78 8.86 2.67
C VAL A 233 -17.08 8.06 1.40
N LEU A 234 -16.26 8.22 0.36
CA LEU A 234 -16.45 7.45 -0.86
C LEU A 234 -16.06 5.99 -0.64
N ALA A 235 -16.96 5.09 -1.03
CA ALA A 235 -16.75 3.65 -1.09
C ALA A 235 -17.06 3.15 -2.50
N TRP A 236 -16.28 2.20 -2.97
CA TRP A 236 -16.28 1.73 -4.36
C TRP A 236 -17.64 1.23 -4.82
N ASP A 237 -18.17 0.21 -4.14
CA ASP A 237 -19.41 -0.48 -4.45
C ASP A 237 -20.68 0.27 -4.01
N VAL A 238 -20.53 1.31 -3.19
CA VAL A 238 -21.64 2.12 -2.70
C VAL A 238 -21.88 3.36 -3.57
N HIS A 239 -20.81 4.01 -4.02
CA HIS A 239 -20.89 5.33 -4.66
C HIS A 239 -20.47 5.32 -6.14
N ILE A 240 -19.63 4.37 -6.56
CA ILE A 240 -18.97 4.43 -7.87
C ILE A 240 -19.56 3.40 -8.84
N VAL A 241 -19.65 2.15 -8.42
CA VAL A 241 -20.08 1.04 -9.28
C VAL A 241 -21.28 0.30 -8.73
N GLU A 242 -21.98 -0.38 -9.63
CA GLU A 242 -23.01 -1.37 -9.29
C GLU A 242 -22.82 -2.63 -10.12
N ARG A 243 -23.31 -3.74 -9.59
CA ARG A 243 -23.22 -5.03 -10.27
C ARG A 243 -24.36 -5.19 -11.25
N THR A 244 -24.06 -5.66 -12.45
CA THR A 244 -25.07 -6.01 -13.45
C THR A 244 -25.61 -7.41 -13.19
N ASP A 245 -26.78 -7.71 -13.74
CA ASP A 245 -27.40 -9.06 -13.69
C ASP A 245 -26.51 -10.12 -14.36
N THR A 246 -25.67 -9.72 -15.30
CA THR A 246 -24.71 -10.60 -15.99
C THR A 246 -23.39 -10.78 -15.19
N GLY A 247 -23.29 -10.19 -13.99
CA GLY A 247 -22.12 -10.30 -13.10
C GLY A 247 -20.99 -9.32 -13.39
N GLY A 248 -21.15 -8.42 -14.37
CA GLY A 248 -20.21 -7.32 -14.64
C GLY A 248 -20.40 -6.14 -13.67
N TRP A 249 -19.58 -5.10 -13.84
CA TRP A 249 -19.65 -3.88 -13.05
C TRP A 249 -19.74 -2.66 -13.97
N ILE A 250 -20.69 -1.79 -13.68
CA ILE A 250 -20.91 -0.54 -14.41
C ILE A 250 -20.88 0.65 -13.45
N ALA A 251 -20.73 1.85 -13.98
CA ALA A 251 -20.81 3.07 -13.19
C ALA A 251 -22.25 3.31 -12.71
N ARG A 252 -22.40 3.72 -11.45
CA ARG A 252 -23.70 4.19 -10.90
C ARG A 252 -24.16 5.51 -11.50
N ASP A 253 -23.28 6.34 -12.00
CA ASP A 253 -23.61 7.56 -12.75
C ASP A 253 -24.05 7.18 -14.18
N ALA A 254 -25.31 6.76 -14.31
CA ALA A 254 -25.88 6.31 -15.59
C ALA A 254 -25.79 7.36 -16.70
N GLU A 255 -25.81 8.67 -16.36
CA GLU A 255 -25.71 9.75 -17.36
C GLU A 255 -24.36 9.76 -18.06
N ARG A 256 -23.30 9.29 -17.40
CA ARG A 256 -21.91 9.30 -17.89
C ARG A 256 -21.30 7.92 -18.05
N SER A 257 -22.04 6.85 -17.71
CA SER A 257 -21.56 5.48 -17.78
C SER A 257 -21.06 5.12 -19.20
N ASP A 258 -21.87 5.38 -20.19
CA ASP A 258 -21.68 4.91 -21.56
C ASP A 258 -21.17 6.00 -22.52
N ASP A 259 -21.14 7.26 -22.08
CA ASP A 259 -20.74 8.39 -22.91
C ASP A 259 -19.57 9.19 -22.32
N PRO A 260 -18.32 8.90 -22.76
CA PRO A 260 -17.14 9.63 -22.33
C PRO A 260 -17.16 11.12 -22.69
N SER A 261 -17.93 11.53 -23.71
CA SER A 261 -18.01 12.93 -24.14
C SER A 261 -18.66 13.81 -23.08
N ARG A 262 -19.48 13.24 -22.20
CA ARG A 262 -20.11 13.92 -21.06
C ARG A 262 -19.17 14.13 -19.86
N GLY A 263 -17.92 13.74 -19.98
CA GLY A 263 -16.89 13.84 -18.94
C GLY A 263 -16.72 12.57 -18.11
N ASP A 264 -15.98 12.70 -16.99
CA ASP A 264 -15.70 11.56 -16.12
C ASP A 264 -16.94 11.16 -15.28
N VAL A 265 -16.97 9.91 -14.86
CA VAL A 265 -17.99 9.37 -13.95
C VAL A 265 -17.94 10.12 -12.61
N ARG A 266 -19.11 10.38 -12.04
CA ARG A 266 -19.25 11.03 -10.72
C ARG A 266 -19.72 10.03 -9.68
N PRO A 267 -19.32 10.19 -8.40
CA PRO A 267 -19.91 9.40 -7.32
C PRO A 267 -21.39 9.72 -7.13
N VAL A 268 -22.18 8.72 -6.77
CA VAL A 268 -23.62 8.87 -6.48
C VAL A 268 -23.83 9.00 -4.97
N CYS A 269 -24.55 10.00 -4.54
CA CYS A 269 -24.84 10.27 -3.13
C CYS A 269 -25.76 9.21 -2.54
N VAL A 270 -25.44 8.69 -1.34
CA VAL A 270 -26.28 7.69 -0.66
C VAL A 270 -27.62 8.26 -0.16
N SER A 271 -27.67 9.57 0.11
CA SER A 271 -28.87 10.23 0.63
C SER A 271 -29.84 10.62 -0.47
N CYS A 272 -29.42 11.43 -1.43
CA CYS A 272 -30.32 11.94 -2.47
C CYS A 272 -30.30 11.14 -3.79
N ARG A 273 -29.44 10.12 -3.90
CA ARG A 273 -29.29 9.24 -5.07
C ARG A 273 -28.90 9.97 -6.37
N ARG A 274 -28.41 11.19 -6.26
CA ARG A 274 -27.93 11.97 -7.43
C ARG A 274 -26.41 11.92 -7.55
N PRO A 275 -25.86 11.90 -8.76
CA PRO A 275 -24.45 12.11 -8.99
C PRO A 275 -24.02 13.50 -8.48
N PHE A 276 -22.83 13.61 -7.90
CA PHE A 276 -22.29 14.87 -7.40
C PHE A 276 -20.81 15.04 -7.73
N ASP A 277 -20.38 16.28 -7.89
CA ASP A 277 -18.99 16.61 -8.15
C ASP A 277 -18.17 16.58 -6.85
N ARG A 278 -16.95 16.01 -6.91
CA ARG A 278 -15.99 16.00 -5.80
C ARG A 278 -15.37 17.40 -5.65
N LEU A 279 -16.07 18.29 -4.96
CA LEU A 279 -15.59 19.65 -4.71
C LEU A 279 -14.86 19.72 -3.37
N ALA A 280 -13.67 20.34 -3.35
CA ALA A 280 -12.90 20.53 -2.12
C ALA A 280 -13.66 21.38 -1.07
N LYS A 281 -14.54 22.27 -1.53
CA LYS A 281 -15.35 23.13 -0.64
C LYS A 281 -16.30 22.29 0.22
N GLY A 282 -16.05 22.31 1.54
CA GLY A 282 -16.86 21.58 2.53
C GLY A 282 -16.47 20.11 2.70
N ALA A 283 -15.45 19.63 2.00
CA ALA A 283 -14.80 18.37 2.32
C ALA A 283 -13.85 18.57 3.51
N ALA A 284 -13.69 17.55 4.38
CA ALA A 284 -12.85 17.63 5.57
C ALA A 284 -12.48 16.27 6.10
N TRP A 285 -11.39 16.19 6.83
CA TRP A 285 -11.06 15.08 7.70
C TRP A 285 -11.98 15.04 8.91
N VAL A 286 -12.54 13.87 9.22
CA VAL A 286 -13.36 13.66 10.39
C VAL A 286 -12.84 12.45 11.16
N ALA A 287 -12.54 12.65 12.44
CA ALA A 287 -12.07 11.61 13.34
C ALA A 287 -13.26 10.71 13.77
N ALA A 288 -13.05 9.41 13.74
CA ALA A 288 -14.00 8.44 14.28
C ALA A 288 -13.88 8.33 15.81
N ARG A 289 -12.68 8.56 16.34
CA ARG A 289 -12.34 8.47 17.77
C ARG A 289 -11.54 9.73 18.17
N PRO A 290 -12.18 10.90 18.30
CA PRO A 290 -11.48 12.18 18.51
C PRO A 290 -10.63 12.22 19.79
N ASP A 291 -10.95 11.39 20.77
CA ASP A 291 -10.25 11.32 22.07
C ASP A 291 -9.01 10.39 22.04
N ALA A 292 -8.74 9.71 20.92
CA ALA A 292 -7.53 8.92 20.78
C ALA A 292 -6.29 9.83 20.71
N GLY A 293 -5.26 9.48 21.48
CA GLY A 293 -4.06 10.30 21.67
C GLY A 293 -3.19 10.44 20.41
N ARG A 294 -3.46 9.68 19.34
CA ARG A 294 -2.65 9.69 18.12
C ARG A 294 -3.51 9.88 16.88
N ARG A 295 -3.07 10.73 15.97
CA ARG A 295 -3.73 10.94 14.69
C ARG A 295 -3.50 9.76 13.75
N SER A 296 -4.57 9.28 13.11
CA SER A 296 -4.50 8.25 12.07
C SER A 296 -5.42 8.57 10.90
N TYR A 297 -4.95 8.29 9.69
CA TYR A 297 -5.61 8.69 8.46
C TYR A 297 -5.77 7.51 7.51
N THR A 298 -6.87 7.46 6.77
CA THR A 298 -7.02 6.54 5.65
C THR A 298 -7.64 7.23 4.45
N MET A 299 -7.18 6.87 3.25
CA MET A 299 -7.70 7.40 2.00
C MET A 299 -7.51 6.44 0.85
N SER A 300 -8.30 6.68 -0.18
CA SER A 300 -8.30 5.94 -1.44
C SER A 300 -7.93 6.83 -2.63
N ARG A 301 -7.68 6.21 -3.79
CA ARG A 301 -7.58 6.96 -5.06
C ARG A 301 -8.91 7.58 -5.49
N LEU A 302 -10.03 7.19 -4.87
CA LEU A 302 -11.33 7.84 -5.08
C LEU A 302 -11.32 9.30 -4.61
N ASP A 303 -10.41 9.63 -3.68
CA ASP A 303 -10.29 10.97 -3.11
C ASP A 303 -9.39 11.90 -3.92
N VAL A 304 -8.65 11.37 -4.89
CA VAL A 304 -7.76 12.15 -5.78
C VAL A 304 -8.57 12.76 -6.91
N LEU A 305 -8.64 14.11 -6.97
CA LEU A 305 -9.50 14.82 -7.96
C LEU A 305 -9.02 14.61 -9.41
N SER A 306 -7.72 14.49 -9.64
CA SER A 306 -7.16 14.21 -10.98
C SER A 306 -7.31 12.75 -11.41
N GLN A 307 -7.73 11.87 -10.50
CA GLN A 307 -7.98 10.46 -10.84
C GLN A 307 -9.32 10.32 -11.53
N SER A 308 -9.31 9.81 -12.75
CA SER A 308 -10.52 9.44 -13.46
C SER A 308 -11.18 8.22 -12.81
N LEU A 309 -12.43 8.36 -12.40
CA LEU A 309 -13.22 7.24 -11.85
C LEU A 309 -13.55 6.22 -12.94
N ARG A 310 -13.76 6.66 -14.18
CA ARG A 310 -13.93 5.79 -15.35
C ARG A 310 -12.69 4.89 -15.56
N ALA A 311 -11.49 5.46 -15.45
CA ALA A 311 -10.24 4.70 -15.57
C ALA A 311 -10.13 3.63 -14.47
N LEU A 312 -10.58 3.92 -13.25
CA LEU A 312 -10.61 2.94 -12.16
C LEU A 312 -11.62 1.80 -12.43
N ILE A 313 -12.77 2.09 -13.06
CA ILE A 313 -13.72 1.05 -13.45
C ILE A 313 -13.13 0.13 -14.51
N VAL A 314 -12.42 0.68 -15.48
CA VAL A 314 -11.68 -0.11 -16.48
C VAL A 314 -10.59 -0.96 -15.82
N GLU A 315 -9.84 -0.39 -14.88
CA GLU A 315 -8.82 -1.12 -14.11
C GLU A 315 -9.43 -2.27 -13.31
N TRP A 316 -10.54 -2.02 -12.62
CA TRP A 316 -11.27 -3.04 -11.86
C TRP A 316 -11.76 -4.18 -12.75
N ASN A 317 -12.41 -3.86 -13.88
CA ASN A 317 -12.94 -4.85 -14.80
C ASN A 317 -11.85 -5.79 -15.37
N LYS A 318 -10.61 -5.31 -15.48
CA LYS A 318 -9.46 -6.14 -15.87
C LYS A 318 -8.96 -7.03 -14.73
N LYS A 319 -9.06 -6.56 -13.48
CA LYS A 319 -8.46 -7.22 -12.31
C LYS A 319 -9.41 -8.16 -11.57
N GLN A 320 -10.72 -7.91 -11.63
CA GLN A 320 -11.71 -8.65 -10.83
C GLN A 320 -11.79 -10.17 -11.13
N GLY A 321 -11.26 -10.61 -12.27
CA GLY A 321 -11.28 -12.02 -12.67
C GLY A 321 -10.28 -12.90 -11.90
N SER A 322 -9.41 -12.34 -11.07
CA SER A 322 -8.45 -13.10 -10.26
C SER A 322 -8.40 -12.58 -8.82
N VAL A 323 -8.15 -13.48 -7.88
CA VAL A 323 -7.99 -13.14 -6.45
C VAL A 323 -6.89 -12.11 -6.26
N GLU A 324 -5.73 -12.33 -6.88
CA GLU A 324 -4.59 -11.43 -6.82
C GLU A 324 -4.95 -10.03 -7.37
N GLY A 325 -5.67 -9.97 -8.50
CA GLY A 325 -6.13 -8.70 -9.07
C GLY A 325 -7.08 -7.94 -8.14
N VAL A 326 -8.00 -8.64 -7.48
CA VAL A 326 -8.91 -8.06 -6.47
C VAL A 326 -8.11 -7.51 -5.28
N ILE A 327 -7.15 -8.27 -4.75
CA ILE A 327 -6.28 -7.83 -3.65
C ILE A 327 -5.50 -6.59 -4.05
N GLN A 328 -4.86 -6.61 -5.22
CA GLN A 328 -4.10 -5.46 -5.72
C GLN A 328 -4.96 -4.20 -5.90
N PHE A 329 -6.19 -4.35 -6.39
CA PHE A 329 -7.11 -3.22 -6.53
C PHE A 329 -7.54 -2.68 -5.17
N ARG A 330 -7.96 -3.55 -4.25
CA ARG A 330 -8.40 -3.12 -2.91
C ARG A 330 -7.28 -2.43 -2.14
N ARG A 331 -6.09 -3.03 -2.09
CA ARG A 331 -4.94 -2.44 -1.41
C ARG A 331 -4.44 -1.18 -2.13
N GLY A 332 -4.16 -1.28 -3.43
CA GLY A 332 -3.50 -0.23 -4.19
C GLY A 332 -4.41 0.94 -4.57
N VAL A 333 -5.70 0.70 -4.84
CA VAL A 333 -6.64 1.74 -5.26
C VAL A 333 -7.50 2.21 -4.10
N LEU A 334 -8.04 1.30 -3.30
CA LEU A 334 -8.97 1.65 -2.23
C LEU A 334 -8.28 1.91 -0.88
N GLY A 335 -7.01 1.52 -0.73
CA GLY A 335 -6.31 1.63 0.56
C GLY A 335 -6.91 0.70 1.62
N GLU A 336 -7.52 -0.40 1.20
CA GLU A 336 -8.17 -1.37 2.08
C GLU A 336 -7.21 -2.52 2.39
N ALA A 337 -7.05 -2.82 3.68
CA ALA A 337 -6.38 -4.04 4.10
C ALA A 337 -7.22 -5.26 3.67
N VAL A 338 -6.60 -6.19 2.99
CA VAL A 338 -7.28 -7.41 2.53
C VAL A 338 -6.54 -8.60 3.08
N ASP A 339 -7.26 -9.42 3.80
CA ASP A 339 -6.72 -10.72 4.20
C ASP A 339 -6.71 -11.65 2.98
N ALA A 340 -5.52 -12.04 2.55
CA ALA A 340 -5.39 -13.08 1.53
C ALA A 340 -5.97 -14.42 2.04
N GLU A 341 -5.99 -14.60 3.38
CA GLU A 341 -6.69 -15.71 4.04
C GLU A 341 -8.21 -15.53 4.02
N GLY A 342 -8.76 -14.34 3.81
CA GLY A 342 -10.19 -14.12 3.56
C GLY A 342 -10.68 -14.70 2.24
N PHE A 343 -9.74 -15.00 1.32
CA PHE A 343 -9.94 -15.87 0.16
C PHE A 343 -9.49 -17.32 0.44
N SER A 344 -8.85 -17.59 1.58
CA SER A 344 -8.61 -18.93 2.06
C SER A 344 -9.91 -19.50 2.62
N VAL A 345 -10.12 -20.77 2.36
CA VAL A 345 -11.28 -21.49 2.84
C VAL A 345 -11.27 -21.45 4.37
N SER A 346 -12.15 -20.65 4.99
CA SER A 346 -12.25 -20.60 6.46
C SER A 346 -12.66 -21.97 7.02
N GLY A 347 -12.28 -22.28 8.25
CA GLY A 347 -12.73 -23.51 8.92
C GLY A 347 -14.26 -23.68 8.86
N THR A 348 -15.02 -22.59 8.92
CA THR A 348 -16.48 -22.59 8.73
C THR A 348 -16.90 -22.91 7.32
N MET A 349 -16.17 -22.45 6.29
CA MET A 349 -16.41 -22.84 4.89
C MET A 349 -16.03 -24.29 4.65
N LEU A 350 -14.90 -24.75 5.21
CA LEU A 350 -14.51 -26.16 5.19
C LEU A 350 -15.58 -27.02 5.87
N SER A 351 -16.08 -26.62 7.04
CA SER A 351 -17.14 -27.35 7.75
C SER A 351 -18.46 -27.40 6.97
N ARG A 352 -18.79 -26.34 6.22
CA ARG A 352 -19.96 -26.33 5.31
C ARG A 352 -19.77 -27.19 4.06
N CYS A 353 -18.53 -27.36 3.61
CA CYS A 353 -18.17 -28.20 2.47
C CYS A 353 -17.86 -29.63 2.88
N ALA A 354 -17.73 -29.91 4.18
CA ALA A 354 -17.50 -31.26 4.69
C ALA A 354 -18.79 -32.11 4.55
N VAL A 355 -18.80 -32.96 3.55
CA VAL A 355 -19.92 -33.87 3.25
C VAL A 355 -19.60 -35.24 3.84
N GLY A 356 -19.75 -35.38 5.15
CA GLY A 356 -19.55 -36.66 5.86
C GLY A 356 -18.11 -36.96 6.26
N PRO A 357 -17.86 -38.08 6.97
CA PRO A 357 -16.52 -38.50 7.35
C PRO A 357 -15.68 -38.72 6.11
N ALA A 358 -14.38 -38.40 6.20
CA ALA A 358 -13.41 -38.77 5.18
C ALA A 358 -13.53 -40.28 4.90
N ASN A 359 -14.16 -40.65 3.79
CA ASN A 359 -14.27 -42.03 3.43
C ASN A 359 -12.92 -42.46 2.88
N ASP A 360 -12.19 -43.27 3.62
CA ASP A 360 -10.97 -43.96 3.20
C ASP A 360 -11.22 -44.92 2.00
N ALA A 361 -12.47 -45.09 1.62
CA ALA A 361 -12.90 -45.96 0.52
C ALA A 361 -12.86 -45.24 -0.85
N VAL A 362 -11.68 -44.79 -1.26
CA VAL A 362 -11.44 -44.48 -2.69
C VAL A 362 -11.07 -45.78 -3.47
N GLY A 363 -11.23 -46.95 -2.89
CA GLY A 363 -10.86 -48.24 -3.45
C GLY A 363 -12.01 -49.17 -3.84
N GLY A 364 -13.27 -48.69 -3.90
CA GLY A 364 -14.41 -49.56 -4.25
C GLY A 364 -14.63 -49.70 -5.77
N GLU A 365 -14.96 -50.90 -6.21
CA GLU A 365 -15.40 -51.20 -7.59
C GLU A 365 -16.59 -50.33 -7.96
N GLY A 366 -16.48 -49.55 -9.08
CA GLY A 366 -17.60 -48.74 -9.59
C GLY A 366 -17.27 -47.31 -10.02
N TYR A 367 -16.02 -46.99 -10.30
CA TYR A 367 -15.60 -45.64 -10.70
C TYR A 367 -15.85 -45.32 -12.20
N GLY A 368 -17.06 -45.40 -12.67
CA GLY A 368 -17.41 -45.18 -14.11
C GLY A 368 -17.36 -43.73 -14.51
N SER A 369 -16.75 -42.74 -14.02
CA SER A 369 -16.51 -41.39 -14.55
C SER A 369 -15.75 -40.50 -13.55
N ARG A 370 -14.98 -41.11 -12.63
CA ARG A 370 -14.23 -40.38 -11.63
C ARG A 370 -12.75 -40.29 -12.01
N THR A 371 -12.16 -39.11 -11.85
CA THR A 371 -10.72 -38.89 -12.01
C THR A 371 -10.15 -38.50 -10.67
N VAL A 372 -9.12 -39.20 -10.20
CA VAL A 372 -8.39 -38.83 -8.97
C VAL A 372 -7.13 -38.08 -9.36
N VAL A 373 -6.98 -36.91 -8.83
CA VAL A 373 -5.83 -36.05 -9.08
C VAL A 373 -5.15 -35.68 -7.77
N ALA A 374 -3.85 -35.39 -7.83
CA ALA A 374 -3.12 -34.91 -6.66
C ALA A 374 -2.25 -33.70 -6.97
N GLY A 375 -2.08 -32.84 -5.96
CA GLY A 375 -1.07 -31.78 -5.91
C GLY A 375 -0.10 -32.05 -4.77
N VAL A 376 1.18 -31.86 -5.02
CA VAL A 376 2.22 -32.00 -4.01
C VAL A 376 3.08 -30.72 -4.00
N ASP A 377 2.98 -29.99 -2.90
CA ASP A 377 3.82 -28.83 -2.60
C ASP A 377 5.11 -29.32 -1.91
N VAL A 378 6.26 -29.02 -2.52
CA VAL A 378 7.55 -29.54 -2.14
C VAL A 378 8.34 -28.50 -1.34
N GLY A 379 8.41 -28.71 -0.01
CA GLY A 379 9.16 -27.90 0.95
C GLY A 379 9.96 -28.76 1.93
N LYS A 380 10.22 -28.23 3.12
CA LYS A 380 10.80 -29.02 4.23
C LYS A 380 9.91 -30.21 4.64
N VAL A 381 8.63 -30.06 4.40
CA VAL A 381 7.58 -31.08 4.54
C VAL A 381 6.82 -31.05 3.22
N LEU A 382 6.44 -32.21 2.73
CA LEU A 382 5.63 -32.30 1.52
C LEU A 382 4.14 -32.25 1.90
N ASN A 383 3.41 -31.29 1.38
CA ASN A 383 1.96 -31.20 1.55
C ASN A 383 1.28 -31.87 0.36
N VAL A 384 0.58 -32.94 0.62
CA VAL A 384 -0.11 -33.76 -0.39
C VAL A 384 -1.59 -33.49 -0.31
N PHE A 385 -2.18 -33.10 -1.43
CA PHE A 385 -3.61 -32.90 -1.60
C PHE A 385 -4.14 -33.86 -2.66
N VAL A 386 -5.17 -34.67 -2.33
CA VAL A 386 -5.83 -35.58 -3.25
C VAL A 386 -7.27 -35.16 -3.46
N ASP A 387 -7.67 -34.99 -4.73
CA ASP A 387 -9.00 -34.55 -5.13
C ASP A 387 -9.65 -35.57 -6.07
N VAL A 388 -10.91 -35.82 -5.84
CA VAL A 388 -11.75 -36.70 -6.70
C VAL A 388 -12.67 -35.81 -7.53
N ILE A 389 -12.52 -35.87 -8.83
CA ILE A 389 -13.32 -35.17 -9.82
C ILE A 389 -14.36 -36.13 -10.40
N GLU A 390 -15.63 -35.79 -10.28
CA GLU A 390 -16.75 -36.59 -10.80
C GLU A 390 -17.57 -35.78 -11.78
N LYS A 391 -17.83 -36.38 -12.96
CA LYS A 391 -18.75 -35.82 -13.96
C LYS A 391 -20.16 -36.35 -13.67
N LEU A 392 -21.08 -35.45 -13.39
CA LEU A 392 -22.49 -35.76 -13.19
C LEU A 392 -23.27 -35.72 -14.51
N PRO A 393 -24.45 -36.38 -14.57
CA PRO A 393 -25.36 -36.22 -15.70
C PRO A 393 -25.66 -34.74 -15.99
N GLY A 394 -25.68 -34.36 -17.27
CA GLY A 394 -25.84 -32.95 -17.67
C GLY A 394 -24.55 -32.15 -17.78
N GLY A 395 -23.37 -32.78 -17.66
CA GLY A 395 -22.06 -32.14 -17.85
C GLY A 395 -21.54 -31.35 -16.64
N LYS A 396 -22.26 -31.38 -15.54
CA LYS A 396 -21.83 -30.76 -14.29
C LYS A 396 -20.65 -31.54 -13.70
N VAL A 397 -19.60 -30.80 -13.23
CA VAL A 397 -18.43 -31.40 -12.60
C VAL A 397 -18.48 -31.09 -11.11
N THR A 398 -18.32 -32.11 -10.28
CA THR A 398 -18.11 -31.96 -8.84
C THR A 398 -16.67 -32.28 -8.47
N ARG A 399 -16.17 -31.66 -7.43
CA ARG A 399 -14.86 -31.93 -6.83
C ARG A 399 -15.02 -32.19 -5.35
N ARG A 400 -14.26 -33.16 -4.85
CA ARG A 400 -14.24 -33.53 -3.45
C ARG A 400 -12.81 -33.80 -3.01
N ALA A 401 -12.33 -33.06 -2.01
CA ALA A 401 -11.05 -33.37 -1.36
C ALA A 401 -11.16 -34.73 -0.66
N ALA A 402 -10.32 -35.67 -1.05
CA ALA A 402 -10.23 -36.99 -0.46
C ALA A 402 -9.18 -37.06 0.66
N LEU A 403 -8.07 -36.34 0.51
CA LEU A 403 -7.00 -36.27 1.50
C LEU A 403 -6.31 -34.91 1.45
N VAL A 404 -5.94 -34.42 2.61
CA VAL A 404 -4.92 -33.39 2.81
C VAL A 404 -3.96 -33.91 3.88
N ALA A 405 -2.69 -34.10 3.53
CA ALA A 405 -1.69 -34.66 4.43
C ALA A 405 -0.35 -33.94 4.29
N ALA A 406 0.37 -33.86 5.40
CA ALA A 406 1.76 -33.43 5.42
C ALA A 406 2.65 -34.64 5.70
N VAL A 407 3.62 -34.92 4.81
CA VAL A 407 4.50 -36.07 4.90
C VAL A 407 5.98 -35.66 4.85
N GLY A 408 6.83 -36.46 5.51
CA GLY A 408 8.26 -36.13 5.69
C GLY A 408 9.16 -36.63 4.55
N SER A 409 8.64 -37.40 3.58
CA SER A 409 9.45 -37.97 2.52
C SER A 409 8.68 -38.14 1.22
N PHE A 410 9.42 -38.20 0.11
CA PHE A 410 8.86 -38.47 -1.21
C PHE A 410 8.25 -39.89 -1.32
N ASP A 411 8.81 -40.89 -0.61
CA ASP A 411 8.25 -42.23 -0.59
C ASP A 411 6.88 -42.26 0.10
N ALA A 412 6.74 -41.55 1.24
CA ALA A 412 5.45 -41.41 1.92
C ALA A 412 4.41 -40.67 1.05
N ALA A 413 4.84 -39.68 0.25
CA ALA A 413 3.97 -39.04 -0.73
C ALA A 413 3.57 -40.01 -1.83
N TRP A 414 4.49 -40.82 -2.33
CA TRP A 414 4.22 -41.84 -3.33
C TRP A 414 3.23 -42.89 -2.84
N ASP A 415 3.37 -43.41 -1.64
CA ASP A 415 2.45 -44.36 -1.01
C ASP A 415 1.00 -43.81 -0.96
N ILE A 416 0.86 -42.52 -0.74
CA ILE A 416 -0.45 -41.84 -0.81
C ILE A 416 -0.99 -41.88 -2.24
N LEU A 417 -0.16 -41.55 -3.24
CA LEU A 417 -0.59 -41.54 -4.64
C LEU A 417 -1.06 -42.94 -5.10
N GLU A 418 -0.33 -43.99 -4.71
CA GLU A 418 -0.71 -45.38 -5.00
C GLU A 418 -1.98 -45.79 -4.25
N ARG A 419 -2.06 -45.50 -2.93
CA ARG A 419 -3.22 -45.83 -2.08
C ARG A 419 -4.52 -45.24 -2.65
N TYR A 420 -4.47 -43.99 -3.14
CA TYR A 420 -5.61 -43.29 -3.70
C TYR A 420 -5.77 -43.51 -5.20
N ARG A 421 -4.93 -44.32 -5.83
CA ARG A 421 -4.92 -44.59 -7.27
C ARG A 421 -4.99 -43.31 -8.10
N VAL A 422 -4.09 -42.37 -7.78
CA VAL A 422 -4.02 -41.06 -8.43
C VAL A 422 -3.65 -41.24 -9.90
N GLN A 423 -4.47 -40.70 -10.79
CA GLN A 423 -4.27 -40.79 -12.25
C GLN A 423 -3.40 -39.63 -12.77
N VAL A 424 -3.45 -38.47 -12.13
CA VAL A 424 -2.64 -37.33 -12.49
C VAL A 424 -2.13 -36.65 -11.21
N ALA A 425 -0.82 -36.51 -11.09
CA ALA A 425 -0.20 -35.77 -10.00
C ALA A 425 0.66 -34.61 -10.51
N VAL A 426 0.58 -33.48 -9.83
CA VAL A 426 1.40 -32.31 -10.10
C VAL A 426 2.27 -32.03 -8.88
N PHE A 427 3.58 -31.95 -9.10
CA PHE A 427 4.56 -31.60 -8.08
C PHE A 427 5.12 -30.20 -8.34
N ASP A 428 5.21 -29.38 -7.31
CA ASP A 428 6.05 -28.20 -7.37
C ASP A 428 7.52 -28.63 -7.44
N ALA A 429 8.21 -28.23 -8.52
CA ALA A 429 9.57 -28.69 -8.80
C ALA A 429 10.66 -28.01 -7.96
N GLY A 430 10.36 -27.00 -7.20
CA GLY A 430 11.32 -26.34 -6.32
C GLY A 430 11.09 -26.68 -4.84
N PRO A 431 12.14 -26.89 -4.00
CA PRO A 431 13.56 -26.86 -4.31
C PRO A 431 14.17 -28.21 -4.74
N GLU A 432 13.43 -29.33 -4.72
CA GLU A 432 13.90 -30.71 -4.88
C GLU A 432 13.66 -31.27 -6.28
N ARG A 433 14.07 -30.53 -7.32
CA ARG A 433 13.81 -30.84 -8.74
C ARG A 433 14.23 -32.25 -9.15
N THR A 434 15.36 -32.76 -8.63
CA THR A 434 15.89 -34.09 -8.96
C THR A 434 14.95 -35.18 -8.44
N LYS A 435 14.47 -35.09 -7.22
CA LYS A 435 13.54 -36.08 -6.62
C LYS A 435 12.17 -36.05 -7.31
N CYS A 436 11.70 -34.88 -7.74
CA CYS A 436 10.48 -34.78 -8.54
C CYS A 436 10.64 -35.47 -9.90
N GLN A 437 11.84 -35.44 -10.49
CA GLN A 437 12.14 -36.18 -11.72
C GLN A 437 12.16 -37.69 -11.50
N GLU A 438 12.76 -38.17 -10.41
CA GLU A 438 12.76 -39.59 -10.04
C GLU A 438 11.33 -40.15 -9.86
N ILE A 439 10.45 -39.42 -9.17
CA ILE A 439 9.04 -39.79 -9.04
C ILE A 439 8.33 -39.83 -10.40
N ARG A 440 8.57 -38.83 -11.26
CA ARG A 440 8.01 -38.82 -12.58
C ARG A 440 8.42 -40.05 -13.43
N ASP A 441 9.71 -40.41 -13.31
CA ASP A 441 10.25 -41.55 -14.05
C ASP A 441 9.72 -42.90 -13.46
N LYS A 442 9.55 -42.97 -12.12
CA LYS A 442 8.84 -44.07 -11.45
C LYS A 442 7.40 -44.21 -11.93
N ALA A 443 6.67 -43.08 -12.06
CA ALA A 443 5.28 -43.05 -12.53
C ALA A 443 5.10 -43.47 -14.01
N ARG A 444 6.11 -43.30 -14.85
CA ARG A 444 6.09 -43.71 -16.26
C ARG A 444 6.23 -45.22 -16.45
N ASN A 445 6.72 -45.93 -15.44
CA ASN A 445 6.94 -47.37 -15.45
C ASN A 445 5.79 -48.16 -14.75
N PHE A 446 4.75 -47.44 -14.33
CA PHE A 446 3.52 -47.96 -13.72
C PHE A 446 2.34 -47.80 -14.70
#